data_5962b870f536950e31c15b479b6768aa
#
_entry.id   5962b870f536950e31c15b479b6768aa
#
_cell.length_a   1.000
_cell.length_b   1.000
_cell.length_c   1.000
_cell.angle_alpha   90.00
_cell.angle_beta   90.00
_cell.angle_gamma   90.00
#
_symmetry.space_group_name_H-M   'P 1'
#
loop_
_entity.id
_entity.type
_entity.pdbx_description
1 polymer ?
#
loop_
_entity_poly.entity_id
_entity_poly.type
_entity_poly.pdbx_seq_one_letter_code
_entity_poly.pdbx_strand_id
1 'polypeptide(L)'
;KIGQSLSDAIAKGPGFRAFKTGDIDAAMSPETATRIFKADYSVGAAVHAPIETRSATADYRNGRLQLWIASQAPQAARVAAANAIGIDVNDVVLYPVMAGGSFDRNFDNVIAAQVAVIAKEVGRPVQLVWSRPEDFLRDHVRTPALGRLSAAINAEGAVTAMSVRVAAASSMRELANRIDGQSVDEARKSSAGEFDALAVRGAEIPYAIPNLTIDHFPVRMPVPTGPWRSLAHSYNCFFVEGFIDELAQKAGVEPLSFRMQMLVGQTRLARCLTGVANMAGWDGGASGSGRGIACHSMRGSHIALIVTARTSETGVRVDRIHAMADCGRLINPDLARQQIEGGIIFGLSQALGSTTEYQNG
;
A
#
# COMPACT_ATOMS: atom_id res chain seq x y z
N LYS A 1 1.15 9.36 -19.72
CA LYS A 1 1.41 7.99 -20.26
C LYS A 1 1.04 6.89 -19.25
N ILE A 2 1.52 6.94 -17.99
CA ILE A 2 1.22 5.89 -16.98
C ILE A 2 -0.30 5.76 -16.73
N GLY A 3 -0.99 6.87 -16.45
CA GLY A 3 -2.46 6.84 -16.23
C GLY A 3 -3.23 6.24 -17.41
N GLN A 4 -2.82 6.52 -18.64
CA GLN A 4 -3.43 5.92 -19.82
C GLN A 4 -3.20 4.41 -19.87
N SER A 5 -1.98 3.93 -19.57
CA SER A 5 -1.67 2.48 -19.52
C SER A 5 -2.51 1.75 -18.47
N LEU A 6 -2.73 2.36 -17.30
CA LEU A 6 -3.60 1.81 -16.25
C LEU A 6 -5.07 1.72 -16.71
N SER A 7 -5.57 2.78 -17.34
CA SER A 7 -6.95 2.80 -17.88
C SER A 7 -7.15 1.80 -19.02
N ASP A 8 -6.18 1.71 -19.94
CA ASP A 8 -6.22 0.76 -21.04
C ASP A 8 -6.16 -0.70 -20.56
N ALA A 9 -5.40 -0.99 -19.49
CA ALA A 9 -5.35 -2.31 -18.89
C ALA A 9 -6.74 -2.75 -18.38
N ILE A 10 -7.46 -1.89 -17.68
CA ILE A 10 -8.83 -2.20 -17.22
C ILE A 10 -9.80 -2.33 -18.39
N ALA A 11 -9.61 -1.53 -19.45
CA ALA A 11 -10.54 -1.52 -20.58
C ALA A 11 -10.34 -2.70 -21.56
N LYS A 12 -9.08 -3.12 -21.77
CA LYS A 12 -8.70 -4.02 -22.88
C LYS A 12 -7.82 -5.19 -22.45
N GLY A 13 -7.20 -5.10 -21.25
CA GLY A 13 -6.25 -6.10 -20.78
C GLY A 13 -6.92 -7.34 -20.20
N PRO A 14 -6.16 -8.42 -20.03
CA PRO A 14 -6.64 -9.57 -19.28
C PRO A 14 -6.77 -9.21 -17.81
N GLY A 15 -7.97 -9.42 -17.25
CA GLY A 15 -8.24 -9.31 -15.83
C GLY A 15 -8.15 -10.67 -15.15
N PHE A 16 -7.59 -10.70 -13.95
CA PHE A 16 -7.51 -11.90 -13.12
C PHE A 16 -8.43 -11.75 -11.92
N ARG A 17 -9.37 -12.69 -11.76
CA ARG A 17 -10.30 -12.72 -10.63
C ARG A 17 -9.56 -13.12 -9.36
N ALA A 18 -9.45 -12.17 -8.41
CA ALA A 18 -8.87 -12.40 -7.10
C ALA A 18 -9.91 -12.86 -6.06
N PHE A 19 -11.13 -12.33 -6.18
CA PHE A 19 -12.23 -12.65 -5.26
C PHE A 19 -13.58 -12.58 -5.96
N LYS A 20 -14.50 -13.48 -5.60
CA LYS A 20 -15.88 -13.47 -6.05
C LYS A 20 -16.82 -14.04 -4.98
N THR A 21 -17.93 -13.35 -4.73
CA THR A 21 -19.09 -13.89 -4.04
C THR A 21 -20.36 -13.48 -4.81
N GLY A 22 -21.37 -14.32 -4.75
CA GLY A 22 -22.64 -14.09 -5.47
C GLY A 22 -22.53 -14.05 -6.99
N ASP A 23 -23.52 -13.44 -7.62
CA ASP A 23 -23.60 -13.24 -9.06
C ASP A 23 -23.68 -11.74 -9.39
N ILE A 24 -22.50 -11.18 -9.73
CA ILE A 24 -22.37 -9.74 -10.01
C ILE A 24 -23.09 -9.34 -11.30
N ASP A 25 -23.11 -10.20 -12.30
CA ASP A 25 -23.68 -9.89 -13.60
C ASP A 25 -25.22 -9.83 -13.50
N ALA A 26 -25.82 -10.80 -12.82
CA ALA A 26 -27.26 -10.79 -12.53
C ALA A 26 -27.65 -9.61 -11.63
N ALA A 27 -26.83 -9.31 -10.58
CA ALA A 27 -27.14 -8.23 -9.63
C ALA A 27 -26.96 -6.82 -10.21
N MET A 28 -26.16 -6.67 -11.27
CA MET A 28 -25.96 -5.40 -11.99
C MET A 28 -26.70 -5.33 -13.32
N SER A 29 -27.59 -6.29 -13.62
CA SER A 29 -28.38 -6.24 -14.83
C SER A 29 -29.41 -5.11 -14.76
N PRO A 30 -29.86 -4.57 -15.92
CA PRO A 30 -30.91 -3.53 -15.97
C PRO A 30 -32.24 -3.97 -15.34
N GLU A 31 -32.50 -5.28 -15.27
CA GLU A 31 -33.71 -5.84 -14.69
C GLU A 31 -33.69 -5.86 -13.16
N THR A 32 -32.47 -5.94 -12.57
CA THR A 32 -32.30 -6.14 -11.13
C THR A 32 -31.79 -4.87 -10.41
N ALA A 33 -30.90 -4.12 -11.06
CA ALA A 33 -30.30 -2.93 -10.45
C ALA A 33 -31.19 -1.70 -10.61
N THR A 34 -31.63 -1.11 -9.51
CA THR A 34 -32.38 0.15 -9.53
C THR A 34 -31.46 1.31 -9.94
N ARG A 35 -30.25 1.37 -9.41
CA ARG A 35 -29.27 2.41 -9.73
C ARG A 35 -27.85 1.81 -9.72
N ILE A 36 -27.07 2.09 -10.76
CA ILE A 36 -25.66 1.69 -10.84
C ILE A 36 -24.81 2.96 -10.79
N PHE A 37 -23.86 2.97 -9.88
CA PHE A 37 -22.84 4.02 -9.73
C PHE A 37 -21.48 3.51 -10.15
N LYS A 38 -20.65 4.38 -10.72
CA LYS A 38 -19.29 4.09 -11.17
C LYS A 38 -18.39 5.25 -10.80
N ALA A 39 -17.18 4.93 -10.36
CA ALA A 39 -16.14 5.91 -10.10
C ALA A 39 -14.74 5.33 -10.41
N ASP A 40 -13.83 6.19 -10.83
CA ASP A 40 -12.43 5.90 -11.04
C ASP A 40 -11.59 6.67 -10.01
N TYR A 41 -10.67 5.98 -9.36
CA TYR A 41 -9.71 6.55 -8.41
C TYR A 41 -8.30 6.20 -8.85
N SER A 42 -7.35 7.12 -8.66
CA SER A 42 -5.97 6.85 -9.00
C SER A 42 -4.99 7.38 -7.97
N VAL A 43 -3.85 6.72 -7.87
CA VAL A 43 -2.70 7.18 -7.10
C VAL A 43 -1.45 7.17 -7.95
N GLY A 44 -0.55 8.12 -7.71
CA GLY A 44 0.76 8.19 -8.33
C GLY A 44 1.78 7.23 -7.70
N ALA A 45 2.98 7.22 -8.27
CA ALA A 45 4.13 6.57 -7.65
C ALA A 45 4.48 7.26 -6.32
N ALA A 46 5.05 6.50 -5.38
CA ALA A 46 5.55 7.05 -4.13
C ALA A 46 6.89 6.43 -3.77
N VAL A 47 7.88 7.26 -3.46
CA VAL A 47 9.16 6.84 -2.87
C VAL A 47 9.00 6.54 -1.39
N HIS A 48 9.91 5.74 -0.83
CA HIS A 48 9.88 5.39 0.60
C HIS A 48 10.33 6.54 1.49
N ALA A 49 11.33 7.29 1.06
CA ALA A 49 11.90 8.46 1.75
C ALA A 49 12.12 8.27 3.26
N PRO A 50 12.75 7.18 3.74
CA PRO A 50 13.10 7.05 5.14
C PRO A 50 14.06 8.18 5.55
N ILE A 51 14.08 8.57 6.83
CA ILE A 51 14.98 9.63 7.31
C ILE A 51 16.44 9.21 7.13
N GLU A 52 16.78 7.99 7.50
CA GLU A 52 18.09 7.39 7.18
C GLU A 52 18.09 6.88 5.74
N THR A 53 19.08 7.31 4.94
CA THR A 53 19.34 6.73 3.62
C THR A 53 19.93 5.33 3.77
N ARG A 54 19.93 4.54 2.70
CA ARG A 54 20.49 3.19 2.72
C ARG A 54 21.95 3.22 3.18
N SER A 55 22.26 2.39 4.20
CA SER A 55 23.62 2.25 4.74
C SER A 55 23.92 0.78 5.04
N ALA A 56 25.20 0.40 4.92
CA ALA A 56 25.71 -0.89 5.32
C ALA A 56 27.21 -0.81 5.58
N THR A 57 27.71 -1.65 6.47
CA THR A 57 29.15 -1.80 6.75
C THR A 57 29.57 -3.22 6.45
N ALA A 58 30.72 -3.41 5.81
CA ALA A 58 31.29 -4.72 5.53
C ALA A 58 32.77 -4.77 5.86
N ASP A 59 33.24 -5.93 6.36
CA ASP A 59 34.63 -6.28 6.56
C ASP A 59 34.90 -7.68 5.97
N TYR A 60 35.73 -7.73 4.93
CA TYR A 60 36.11 -8.99 4.27
C TYR A 60 37.53 -9.36 4.59
N ARG A 61 37.72 -10.47 5.29
CA ARG A 61 39.06 -10.98 5.66
C ARG A 61 39.10 -12.50 5.65
N ASN A 62 40.20 -13.07 5.16
CA ASN A 62 40.49 -14.51 5.21
C ASN A 62 39.32 -15.36 4.63
N GLY A 63 38.71 -14.92 3.54
CA GLY A 63 37.61 -15.62 2.88
C GLY A 63 36.24 -15.42 3.53
N ARG A 64 36.13 -14.67 4.62
CA ARG A 64 34.90 -14.41 5.37
C ARG A 64 34.46 -12.97 5.28
N LEU A 65 33.14 -12.75 5.17
CA LEU A 65 32.51 -11.44 5.17
C LEU A 65 31.70 -11.23 6.46
N GLN A 66 31.97 -10.15 7.15
CA GLN A 66 31.09 -9.61 8.20
C GLN A 66 30.29 -8.45 7.61
N LEU A 67 28.97 -8.47 7.80
CA LEU A 67 28.04 -7.51 7.22
C LEU A 67 27.11 -6.94 8.29
N TRP A 68 27.18 -5.64 8.56
CA TRP A 68 26.25 -4.91 9.43
C TRP A 68 25.26 -4.14 8.58
N ILE A 69 23.99 -4.49 8.67
CA ILE A 69 22.94 -3.92 7.80
C ILE A 69 21.57 -3.96 8.47
N ALA A 70 20.77 -2.91 8.25
CA ALA A 70 19.34 -2.94 8.51
C ALA A 70 18.62 -3.59 7.31
N SER A 71 18.10 -4.79 7.48
CA SER A 71 17.43 -5.54 6.41
C SER A 71 16.12 -6.16 6.89
N GLN A 72 15.08 -6.13 6.05
CA GLN A 72 13.83 -6.87 6.24
C GLN A 72 13.91 -8.28 5.63
N ALA A 73 14.99 -8.58 4.87
CA ALA A 73 15.27 -9.88 4.28
C ALA A 73 16.75 -10.28 4.52
N PRO A 74 17.16 -10.53 5.78
CA PRO A 74 18.58 -10.72 6.13
C PRO A 74 19.22 -11.91 5.41
N GLN A 75 18.50 -13.00 5.20
CA GLN A 75 19.04 -14.13 4.45
C GLN A 75 19.29 -13.79 2.98
N ALA A 76 18.37 -13.06 2.35
CA ALA A 76 18.56 -12.60 0.97
C ALA A 76 19.74 -11.59 0.86
N ALA A 77 19.94 -10.74 1.88
CA ALA A 77 21.09 -9.84 1.95
C ALA A 77 22.43 -10.61 2.04
N ARG A 78 22.48 -11.69 2.84
CA ARG A 78 23.65 -12.58 2.90
C ARG A 78 23.97 -13.22 1.54
N VAL A 79 22.92 -13.78 0.90
CA VAL A 79 23.05 -14.40 -0.44
C VAL A 79 23.53 -13.39 -1.47
N ALA A 80 22.93 -12.20 -1.51
CA ALA A 80 23.34 -11.13 -2.44
C ALA A 80 24.80 -10.70 -2.23
N ALA A 81 25.24 -10.56 -0.99
CA ALA A 81 26.62 -10.20 -0.66
C ALA A 81 27.61 -11.34 -1.04
N ALA A 82 27.28 -12.59 -0.73
CA ALA A 82 28.10 -13.75 -1.05
C ALA A 82 28.29 -13.91 -2.57
N ASN A 83 27.19 -13.87 -3.32
CA ASN A 83 27.20 -13.98 -4.79
C ASN A 83 28.03 -12.86 -5.44
N ALA A 84 27.92 -11.63 -4.93
CA ALA A 84 28.63 -10.47 -5.48
C ALA A 84 30.16 -10.59 -5.36
N ILE A 85 30.67 -11.30 -4.37
CA ILE A 85 32.13 -11.47 -4.18
C ILE A 85 32.61 -12.91 -4.39
N GLY A 86 31.71 -13.83 -4.78
CA GLY A 86 32.07 -15.21 -5.18
C GLY A 86 32.53 -16.08 -3.99
N ILE A 87 31.83 -16.00 -2.83
CA ILE A 87 32.08 -16.85 -1.66
C ILE A 87 30.83 -17.65 -1.30
N ASP A 88 30.99 -18.67 -0.44
CA ASP A 88 29.85 -19.40 0.10
C ASP A 88 29.04 -18.51 1.07
N VAL A 89 27.70 -18.63 1.04
CA VAL A 89 26.82 -17.88 1.94
C VAL A 89 27.08 -18.20 3.43
N ASN A 90 27.62 -19.38 3.73
CA ASN A 90 28.01 -19.76 5.09
C ASN A 90 29.23 -18.98 5.61
N ASP A 91 30.02 -18.38 4.72
CA ASP A 91 31.14 -17.50 5.06
C ASP A 91 30.71 -16.03 5.24
N VAL A 92 29.39 -15.74 5.14
CA VAL A 92 28.83 -14.42 5.44
C VAL A 92 28.14 -14.43 6.80
N VAL A 93 28.64 -13.63 7.73
CA VAL A 93 28.00 -13.36 9.03
C VAL A 93 27.31 -12.00 8.95
N LEU A 94 25.99 -11.97 9.14
CA LEU A 94 25.20 -10.74 9.14
C LEU A 94 24.85 -10.35 10.57
N TYR A 95 25.16 -9.12 10.92
CA TYR A 95 24.78 -8.48 12.18
C TYR A 95 23.65 -7.48 11.90
N PRO A 96 22.43 -7.73 12.41
CA PRO A 96 21.33 -6.80 12.23
C PRO A 96 21.55 -5.53 13.03
N VAL A 97 21.32 -4.38 12.39
CA VAL A 97 21.36 -3.07 13.03
C VAL A 97 20.01 -2.39 12.98
N MET A 98 19.79 -1.39 13.83
CA MET A 98 18.56 -0.58 13.83
C MET A 98 18.47 0.22 12.53
N ALA A 99 17.24 0.41 12.06
CA ALA A 99 16.95 1.22 10.88
C ALA A 99 16.34 2.57 11.27
N GLY A 100 16.81 3.64 10.66
CA GLY A 100 16.19 4.98 10.73
C GLY A 100 15.00 5.15 9.80
N GLY A 101 14.14 4.12 9.75
CA GLY A 101 13.02 3.96 8.87
C GLY A 101 13.28 2.96 7.75
N SER A 102 12.24 2.29 7.31
CA SER A 102 12.31 1.33 6.19
C SER A 102 11.10 1.44 5.28
N PHE A 103 9.89 1.29 5.82
CA PHE A 103 8.61 1.34 5.08
C PHE A 103 8.56 0.36 3.90
N ASP A 104 9.18 -0.83 4.08
CA ASP A 104 9.42 -1.91 3.12
C ASP A 104 10.59 -1.67 2.12
N ARG A 105 11.30 -0.54 2.22
CA ARG A 105 12.50 -0.26 1.41
C ARG A 105 13.62 -1.27 1.62
N ASN A 106 13.77 -1.78 2.85
CA ASN A 106 14.88 -2.66 3.26
C ASN A 106 14.66 -4.14 2.93
N PHE A 107 13.66 -4.49 2.11
CA PHE A 107 13.61 -5.78 1.41
C PHE A 107 14.66 -5.90 0.30
N ASP A 108 15.08 -4.78 -0.27
CA ASP A 108 16.10 -4.74 -1.32
C ASP A 108 17.51 -4.93 -0.78
N ASN A 109 18.33 -5.70 -1.50
CA ASN A 109 19.64 -6.16 -1.04
C ASN A 109 20.82 -5.58 -1.85
N VAL A 110 20.57 -4.63 -2.75
CA VAL A 110 21.60 -4.05 -3.63
C VAL A 110 22.77 -3.47 -2.82
N ILE A 111 22.50 -2.78 -1.71
CA ILE A 111 23.56 -2.18 -0.89
C ILE A 111 24.44 -3.24 -0.21
N ALA A 112 23.88 -4.40 0.14
CA ALA A 112 24.66 -5.51 0.70
C ALA A 112 25.68 -6.04 -0.30
N ALA A 113 25.29 -6.21 -1.56
CA ALA A 113 26.17 -6.60 -2.65
C ALA A 113 27.26 -5.53 -2.91
N GLN A 114 26.86 -4.26 -2.97
CA GLN A 114 27.79 -3.15 -3.23
C GLN A 114 28.87 -3.03 -2.16
N VAL A 115 28.48 -3.00 -0.87
CA VAL A 115 29.45 -2.84 0.22
C VAL A 115 30.39 -4.05 0.33
N ALA A 116 29.89 -5.26 0.01
CA ALA A 116 30.72 -6.48 0.00
C ALA A 116 31.83 -6.38 -1.07
N VAL A 117 31.47 -5.97 -2.30
CA VAL A 117 32.45 -5.76 -3.39
C VAL A 117 33.48 -4.70 -2.99
N ILE A 118 33.02 -3.55 -2.49
CA ILE A 118 33.94 -2.46 -2.11
C ILE A 118 34.88 -2.90 -1.00
N ALA A 119 34.39 -3.60 0.05
CA ALA A 119 35.22 -4.06 1.15
C ALA A 119 36.25 -5.07 0.69
N LYS A 120 35.92 -5.98 -0.24
CA LYS A 120 36.87 -6.94 -0.83
C LYS A 120 37.95 -6.25 -1.62
N GLU A 121 37.61 -5.30 -2.49
CA GLU A 121 38.57 -4.57 -3.32
C GLU A 121 39.49 -3.64 -2.51
N VAL A 122 38.95 -2.98 -1.49
CA VAL A 122 39.72 -2.05 -0.65
C VAL A 122 40.58 -2.79 0.38
N GLY A 123 40.24 -4.04 0.74
CA GLY A 123 40.99 -4.87 1.70
C GLY A 123 40.95 -4.38 3.16
N ARG A 124 39.93 -3.60 3.52
CA ARG A 124 39.69 -3.07 4.89
C ARG A 124 38.19 -2.85 5.12
N PRO A 125 37.76 -2.69 6.40
CA PRO A 125 36.37 -2.38 6.70
C PRO A 125 35.90 -1.12 5.97
N VAL A 126 34.68 -1.17 5.41
CA VAL A 126 34.04 -0.09 4.64
C VAL A 126 32.65 0.13 5.15
N GLN A 127 32.28 1.37 5.41
CA GLN A 127 30.91 1.82 5.56
C GLN A 127 30.46 2.53 4.28
N LEU A 128 29.42 2.01 3.64
CA LEU A 128 28.76 2.61 2.48
C LEU A 128 27.50 3.30 2.95
N VAL A 129 27.33 4.56 2.61
CA VAL A 129 26.09 5.34 2.84
C VAL A 129 25.68 5.99 1.52
N TRP A 130 24.46 5.73 1.08
CA TRP A 130 23.94 6.41 -0.11
C TRP A 130 23.61 7.86 0.20
N SER A 131 23.87 8.77 -0.74
CA SER A 131 23.32 10.11 -0.69
C SER A 131 21.80 10.08 -0.91
N ARG A 132 21.07 11.10 -0.48
CA ARG A 132 19.63 11.16 -0.70
C ARG A 132 19.23 11.11 -2.19
N PRO A 133 19.90 11.78 -3.12
CA PRO A 133 19.64 11.62 -4.54
C PRO A 133 19.82 10.17 -5.03
N GLU A 134 20.88 9.49 -4.60
CA GLU A 134 21.13 8.10 -4.97
C GLU A 134 20.05 7.15 -4.41
N ASP A 135 19.62 7.36 -3.16
CA ASP A 135 18.56 6.59 -2.53
C ASP A 135 17.23 6.73 -3.29
N PHE A 136 16.89 7.92 -3.77
CA PHE A 136 15.69 8.16 -4.57
C PHE A 136 15.78 7.59 -5.98
N LEU A 137 16.92 7.73 -6.65
CA LEU A 137 17.13 7.20 -8.00
C LEU A 137 17.08 5.68 -8.06
N ARG A 138 17.45 5.01 -6.97
CA ARG A 138 17.45 3.54 -6.85
C ARG A 138 16.26 3.00 -6.08
N ASP A 139 15.25 3.82 -5.85
CA ASP A 139 14.07 3.35 -5.15
C ASP A 139 13.19 2.46 -6.05
N HIS A 140 12.64 1.40 -5.46
CA HIS A 140 11.58 0.58 -6.06
C HIS A 140 10.24 1.09 -5.55
N VAL A 141 9.68 2.04 -6.26
CA VAL A 141 8.56 2.86 -5.78
C VAL A 141 7.27 2.04 -5.58
N ARG A 142 6.38 2.54 -4.71
CA ARG A 142 5.00 2.09 -4.72
C ARG A 142 4.44 2.26 -6.12
N THR A 143 3.84 1.20 -6.67
CA THR A 143 3.24 1.26 -8.00
C THR A 143 2.17 2.35 -8.07
N PRO A 144 2.13 3.13 -9.16
CA PRO A 144 0.91 3.83 -9.54
C PRO A 144 -0.22 2.82 -9.71
N ALA A 145 -1.43 3.18 -9.32
CA ALA A 145 -2.59 2.32 -9.42
C ALA A 145 -3.85 3.09 -9.83
N LEU A 146 -4.76 2.39 -10.50
CA LEU A 146 -6.10 2.85 -10.85
C LEU A 146 -7.12 1.83 -10.36
N GLY A 147 -8.09 2.29 -9.58
CA GLY A 147 -9.27 1.53 -9.20
C GLY A 147 -10.47 2.02 -10.00
N ARG A 148 -11.14 1.12 -10.73
CA ARG A 148 -12.44 1.36 -11.34
C ARG A 148 -13.48 0.57 -10.58
N LEU A 149 -14.35 1.28 -9.87
CA LEU A 149 -15.35 0.70 -9.00
C LEU A 149 -16.75 0.91 -9.58
N SER A 150 -17.60 -0.07 -9.39
CA SER A 150 -19.04 0.05 -9.70
C SER A 150 -19.86 -0.66 -8.63
N ALA A 151 -21.02 -0.11 -8.29
CA ALA A 151 -21.93 -0.70 -7.33
C ALA A 151 -23.39 -0.50 -7.75
N ALA A 152 -24.23 -1.47 -7.41
CA ALA A 152 -25.67 -1.38 -7.51
C ALA A 152 -26.27 -1.07 -6.13
N ILE A 153 -27.21 -0.12 -6.08
CA ILE A 153 -27.98 0.23 -4.89
C ILE A 153 -29.46 -0.03 -5.19
N ASN A 154 -30.15 -0.70 -4.27
CA ASN A 154 -31.58 -0.95 -4.36
C ASN A 154 -32.42 0.27 -3.96
N ALA A 155 -33.74 0.13 -3.98
CA ALA A 155 -34.67 1.23 -3.67
C ALA A 155 -34.54 1.69 -2.21
N GLU A 156 -34.17 0.80 -1.30
CA GLU A 156 -33.98 1.06 0.13
C GLU A 156 -32.61 1.69 0.46
N GLY A 157 -31.76 1.90 -0.56
CA GLY A 157 -30.42 2.48 -0.38
C GLY A 157 -29.32 1.48 0.00
N ALA A 158 -29.61 0.18 0.04
CA ALA A 158 -28.62 -0.84 0.36
C ALA A 158 -27.77 -1.22 -0.86
N VAL A 159 -26.48 -1.44 -0.66
CA VAL A 159 -25.55 -1.93 -1.70
C VAL A 159 -25.78 -3.42 -1.91
N THR A 160 -26.26 -3.78 -3.10
CA THR A 160 -26.57 -5.17 -3.46
C THR A 160 -25.46 -5.84 -4.24
N ALA A 161 -24.62 -5.06 -4.93
CA ALA A 161 -23.50 -5.56 -5.70
C ALA A 161 -22.38 -4.54 -5.77
N MET A 162 -21.12 -5.01 -5.82
CA MET A 162 -19.94 -4.16 -6.02
C MET A 162 -18.87 -4.89 -6.83
N SER A 163 -18.28 -4.21 -7.80
CA SER A 163 -17.13 -4.66 -8.56
C SER A 163 -15.98 -3.71 -8.35
N VAL A 164 -14.83 -4.25 -7.97
CA VAL A 164 -13.56 -3.51 -7.78
C VAL A 164 -12.54 -4.04 -8.79
N ARG A 165 -12.16 -3.21 -9.75
CA ARG A 165 -11.20 -3.51 -10.80
C ARG A 165 -9.95 -2.67 -10.59
N VAL A 166 -8.81 -3.30 -10.28
CA VAL A 166 -7.57 -2.63 -9.91
C VAL A 166 -6.50 -2.87 -10.97
N ALA A 167 -6.03 -1.81 -11.62
CA ALA A 167 -4.83 -1.84 -12.45
C ALA A 167 -3.63 -1.38 -11.64
N ALA A 168 -2.61 -2.23 -11.55
CA ALA A 168 -1.36 -1.97 -10.84
C ALA A 168 -0.26 -2.91 -11.33
N ALA A 169 1.02 -2.60 -11.04
CA ALA A 169 2.10 -3.55 -11.27
C ALA A 169 2.04 -4.72 -10.28
N SER A 170 2.57 -5.87 -10.69
CA SER A 170 2.77 -7.05 -9.84
C SER A 170 4.03 -6.89 -8.98
N SER A 171 4.03 -5.87 -8.11
CA SER A 171 5.22 -5.39 -7.39
C SER A 171 5.83 -6.44 -6.45
N MET A 172 5.02 -7.31 -5.87
CA MET A 172 5.53 -8.38 -5.00
C MET A 172 6.19 -9.50 -5.80
N ARG A 173 5.74 -9.76 -7.03
CA ARG A 173 6.43 -10.66 -7.95
C ARG A 173 7.76 -10.06 -8.42
N GLU A 174 7.78 -8.75 -8.74
CA GLU A 174 9.05 -8.08 -9.05
C GLU A 174 10.06 -8.21 -7.89
N LEU A 175 9.62 -8.01 -6.64
CA LEU A 175 10.47 -8.20 -5.48
C LEU A 175 10.96 -9.65 -5.35
N ALA A 176 10.06 -10.63 -5.44
CA ALA A 176 10.42 -12.05 -5.33
C ALA A 176 11.48 -12.42 -6.37
N ASN A 177 11.27 -12.04 -7.62
CA ASN A 177 12.21 -12.31 -8.71
C ASN A 177 13.60 -11.66 -8.47
N ARG A 178 13.64 -10.44 -7.90
CA ARG A 178 14.91 -9.80 -7.49
C ARG A 178 15.59 -10.52 -6.33
N ILE A 179 14.82 -10.99 -5.36
CA ILE A 179 15.35 -11.79 -4.23
C ILE A 179 15.93 -13.11 -4.74
N ASP A 180 15.31 -13.71 -5.78
CA ASP A 180 15.79 -14.93 -6.44
C ASP A 180 16.96 -14.68 -7.42
N GLY A 181 17.48 -13.47 -7.48
CA GLY A 181 18.72 -13.11 -8.18
C GLY A 181 18.54 -12.56 -9.61
N GLN A 182 17.31 -12.31 -10.05
CA GLN A 182 17.11 -11.60 -11.32
C GLN A 182 17.54 -10.13 -11.21
N SER A 183 18.05 -9.59 -12.29
CA SER A 183 18.27 -8.14 -12.39
C SER A 183 16.94 -7.39 -12.32
N VAL A 184 16.99 -6.10 -12.03
CA VAL A 184 15.80 -5.22 -11.94
C VAL A 184 14.98 -5.27 -13.24
N ASP A 185 15.67 -5.24 -14.39
CA ASP A 185 14.98 -5.26 -15.70
C ASP A 185 14.37 -6.62 -16.04
N GLU A 186 15.04 -7.72 -15.70
CA GLU A 186 14.51 -9.08 -15.86
C GLU A 186 13.31 -9.30 -14.96
N ALA A 187 13.40 -8.96 -13.67
CA ALA A 187 12.32 -9.08 -12.70
C ALA A 187 11.07 -8.31 -13.15
N ARG A 188 11.24 -7.09 -13.67
CA ARG A 188 10.15 -6.26 -14.21
C ARG A 188 9.54 -6.86 -15.49
N LYS A 189 10.36 -7.47 -16.35
CA LYS A 189 9.87 -8.13 -17.58
C LYS A 189 9.10 -9.41 -17.26
N SER A 190 9.64 -10.25 -16.40
CA SER A 190 9.05 -11.55 -16.05
C SER A 190 7.77 -11.42 -15.20
N SER A 191 7.61 -10.33 -14.47
CA SER A 191 6.39 -10.04 -13.70
C SER A 191 5.30 -9.35 -14.52
N ALA A 192 5.63 -8.86 -15.72
CA ALA A 192 4.68 -8.12 -16.56
C ALA A 192 3.54 -9.02 -17.06
N GLY A 193 2.30 -8.61 -16.78
CA GLY A 193 1.12 -9.37 -17.16
C GLY A 193 0.75 -10.51 -16.19
N GLU A 194 1.57 -10.77 -15.17
CA GLU A 194 1.32 -11.84 -14.21
C GLU A 194 0.37 -11.40 -13.10
N PHE A 195 -0.51 -12.30 -12.69
CA PHE A 195 -1.40 -12.06 -11.55
C PHE A 195 -0.61 -11.94 -10.24
N ASP A 196 -0.91 -10.90 -9.47
CA ASP A 196 -0.38 -10.69 -8.11
C ASP A 196 -1.56 -10.48 -7.14
N ALA A 197 -1.86 -11.49 -6.31
CA ALA A 197 -2.93 -11.42 -5.32
C ALA A 197 -2.68 -10.30 -4.28
N LEU A 198 -1.42 -9.90 -4.08
CA LEU A 198 -1.08 -8.85 -3.13
C LEU A 198 -1.35 -7.45 -3.69
N ALA A 199 -1.48 -7.28 -5.02
CA ALA A 199 -1.82 -6.01 -5.65
C ALA A 199 -3.27 -5.56 -5.41
N VAL A 200 -4.14 -6.47 -4.99
CA VAL A 200 -5.56 -6.16 -4.67
C VAL A 200 -5.88 -6.24 -3.18
N ARG A 201 -4.90 -6.51 -2.33
CA ARG A 201 -5.11 -6.49 -0.86
C ARG A 201 -5.58 -5.13 -0.39
N GLY A 202 -6.56 -5.13 0.53
CA GLY A 202 -7.24 -3.91 0.98
C GLY A 202 -8.47 -3.54 0.16
N ALA A 203 -8.68 -4.16 -1.02
CA ALA A 203 -9.96 -4.15 -1.72
C ALA A 203 -10.95 -5.20 -1.18
N GLU A 204 -10.48 -6.15 -0.38
CA GLU A 204 -11.30 -7.05 0.40
C GLU A 204 -11.98 -6.27 1.52
N ILE A 205 -13.19 -5.85 1.27
CA ILE A 205 -13.95 -4.94 2.14
C ILE A 205 -14.55 -5.67 3.34
N PRO A 206 -14.64 -5.01 4.51
CA PRO A 206 -15.29 -5.59 5.69
C PRO A 206 -16.82 -5.58 5.62
N TYR A 207 -17.38 -5.01 4.58
CA TYR A 207 -18.80 -4.80 4.38
C TYR A 207 -19.49 -6.04 3.80
N ALA A 208 -20.66 -6.40 4.35
CA ALA A 208 -21.47 -7.52 3.90
C ALA A 208 -22.23 -7.18 2.61
N ILE A 209 -21.50 -7.14 1.49
CA ILE A 209 -22.08 -6.96 0.15
C ILE A 209 -22.28 -8.35 -0.46
N PRO A 210 -23.53 -8.74 -0.82
CA PRO A 210 -23.83 -10.11 -1.23
C PRO A 210 -23.17 -10.51 -2.56
N ASN A 211 -23.01 -9.58 -3.50
CA ASN A 211 -22.43 -9.83 -4.81
C ASN A 211 -21.17 -8.93 -4.96
N LEU A 212 -19.99 -9.50 -4.77
CA LEU A 212 -18.71 -8.79 -4.81
C LEU A 212 -17.72 -9.47 -5.74
N THR A 213 -17.08 -8.69 -6.59
CA THR A 213 -15.90 -9.13 -7.35
C THR A 213 -14.73 -8.18 -7.18
N ILE A 214 -13.53 -8.77 -7.10
CA ILE A 214 -12.26 -8.03 -7.08
C ILE A 214 -11.37 -8.62 -8.15
N ASP A 215 -10.94 -7.79 -9.09
CA ASP A 215 -10.11 -8.18 -10.23
C ASP A 215 -8.81 -7.39 -10.27
N HIS A 216 -7.70 -8.07 -10.54
CA HIS A 216 -6.39 -7.49 -10.82
C HIS A 216 -6.15 -7.39 -12.33
N PHE A 217 -5.72 -6.23 -12.78
CA PHE A 217 -5.26 -5.96 -14.15
C PHE A 217 -3.78 -5.60 -14.09
N PRO A 218 -2.86 -6.55 -14.28
CA PRO A 218 -1.45 -6.30 -14.16
C PRO A 218 -0.94 -5.37 -15.27
N VAL A 219 -0.15 -4.36 -14.87
CA VAL A 219 0.41 -3.36 -15.78
C VAL A 219 1.92 -3.31 -15.63
N ARG A 220 2.63 -3.37 -16.74
CA ARG A 220 4.07 -3.12 -16.74
C ARG A 220 4.34 -1.63 -16.55
N MET A 221 5.09 -1.29 -15.49
CA MET A 221 5.51 0.09 -15.25
C MET A 221 6.83 0.42 -15.95
N PRO A 222 7.03 1.68 -16.36
CA PRO A 222 8.31 2.12 -16.93
C PRO A 222 9.44 2.20 -15.91
N VAL A 223 9.09 2.22 -14.61
CA VAL A 223 10.01 2.29 -13.47
C VAL A 223 9.91 1.03 -12.62
N PRO A 224 10.98 0.64 -11.90
CA PRO A 224 10.92 -0.47 -10.96
C PRO A 224 9.92 -0.22 -9.85
N THR A 225 9.16 -1.26 -9.50
CA THR A 225 8.19 -1.19 -8.40
C THR A 225 8.55 -2.16 -7.28
N GLY A 226 8.06 -1.87 -6.08
CA GLY A 226 8.29 -2.69 -4.91
C GLY A 226 7.20 -2.53 -3.85
N PRO A 227 7.33 -3.29 -2.74
CA PRO A 227 6.48 -3.10 -1.58
C PRO A 227 6.70 -1.72 -0.99
N TRP A 228 5.65 -1.15 -0.46
CA TRP A 228 5.65 0.12 0.22
C TRP A 228 4.77 -0.01 1.47
N ARG A 229 4.92 0.81 2.49
CA ARG A 229 4.19 0.70 3.75
C ARG A 229 2.73 0.31 3.54
N SER A 230 2.29 -0.80 4.15
CA SER A 230 0.98 -1.44 4.02
C SER A 230 0.66 -2.07 2.65
N LEU A 231 1.63 -2.20 1.75
CA LEU A 231 1.42 -2.81 0.42
C LEU A 231 0.26 -2.13 -0.34
N ALA A 232 -0.57 -2.93 -1.02
CA ALA A 232 -1.72 -2.46 -1.79
C ALA A 232 -2.86 -1.87 -0.92
N HIS A 233 -2.88 -2.14 0.38
CA HIS A 233 -3.84 -1.48 1.28
C HIS A 233 -3.71 0.05 1.22
N SER A 234 -2.51 0.58 0.90
CA SER A 234 -2.23 2.02 0.80
C SER A 234 -3.09 2.73 -0.25
N TYR A 235 -3.47 2.05 -1.34
CA TYR A 235 -4.30 2.62 -2.39
C TYR A 235 -5.71 2.03 -2.43
N ASN A 236 -5.86 0.73 -2.19
CA ASN A 236 -7.17 0.09 -2.26
C ASN A 236 -8.11 0.55 -1.15
N CYS A 237 -7.60 0.83 0.05
CA CYS A 237 -8.41 1.42 1.12
C CYS A 237 -8.98 2.77 0.69
N PHE A 238 -8.16 3.63 0.08
CA PHE A 238 -8.61 4.91 -0.45
C PHE A 238 -9.69 4.73 -1.54
N PHE A 239 -9.48 3.83 -2.48
CA PHE A 239 -10.45 3.57 -3.55
C PHE A 239 -11.80 3.11 -3.00
N VAL A 240 -11.77 2.16 -2.08
CA VAL A 240 -12.98 1.58 -1.50
C VAL A 240 -13.68 2.58 -0.58
N GLU A 241 -13.00 3.16 0.39
CA GLU A 241 -13.61 4.05 1.37
C GLU A 241 -14.11 5.37 0.74
N GLY A 242 -13.37 5.88 -0.27
CA GLY A 242 -13.85 7.01 -1.08
C GLY A 242 -15.13 6.67 -1.83
N PHE A 243 -15.21 5.49 -2.44
CA PHE A 243 -16.41 5.05 -3.14
C PHE A 243 -17.58 4.79 -2.19
N ILE A 244 -17.36 4.22 -1.00
CA ILE A 244 -18.39 4.03 0.02
C ILE A 244 -18.96 5.37 0.48
N ASP A 245 -18.16 6.42 0.62
CA ASP A 245 -18.66 7.77 0.94
C ASP A 245 -19.54 8.34 -0.18
N GLU A 246 -19.12 8.18 -1.44
CA GLU A 246 -19.94 8.60 -2.58
C GLU A 246 -21.26 7.83 -2.65
N LEU A 247 -21.24 6.52 -2.37
CA LEU A 247 -22.46 5.70 -2.33
C LEU A 247 -23.37 6.13 -1.19
N ALA A 248 -22.86 6.44 0.00
CA ALA A 248 -23.64 6.96 1.12
C ALA A 248 -24.35 8.26 0.75
N GLN A 249 -23.63 9.19 0.11
CA GLN A 249 -24.21 10.44 -0.40
C GLN A 249 -25.30 10.20 -1.45
N LYS A 250 -25.07 9.28 -2.39
CA LYS A 250 -26.05 8.93 -3.44
C LYS A 250 -27.28 8.21 -2.90
N ALA A 251 -27.12 7.45 -1.81
CA ALA A 251 -28.22 6.81 -1.09
C ALA A 251 -28.98 7.78 -0.18
N GLY A 252 -28.43 8.97 0.10
CA GLY A 252 -29.00 9.94 1.05
C GLY A 252 -28.87 9.46 2.49
N VAL A 253 -27.90 8.60 2.79
CA VAL A 253 -27.65 8.04 4.13
C VAL A 253 -26.37 8.64 4.70
N GLU A 254 -26.40 8.95 5.99
CA GLU A 254 -25.25 9.47 6.72
C GLU A 254 -24.07 8.48 6.68
N PRO A 255 -22.80 8.92 6.42
CA PRO A 255 -21.67 8.05 6.14
C PRO A 255 -21.33 7.00 7.22
N LEU A 256 -21.46 7.34 8.51
CA LEU A 256 -21.25 6.38 9.60
C LEU A 256 -22.37 5.34 9.61
N SER A 257 -23.63 5.77 9.53
CA SER A 257 -24.81 4.91 9.52
C SER A 257 -24.78 3.95 8.32
N PHE A 258 -24.36 4.44 7.15
CA PHE A 258 -24.21 3.65 5.93
C PHE A 258 -23.21 2.51 6.11
N ARG A 259 -22.06 2.79 6.73
CA ARG A 259 -21.04 1.77 7.06
C ARG A 259 -21.56 0.76 8.10
N MET A 260 -22.19 1.26 9.16
CA MET A 260 -22.70 0.41 10.24
C MET A 260 -23.75 -0.60 9.78
N GLN A 261 -24.61 -0.23 8.84
CA GLN A 261 -25.60 -1.14 8.23
C GLN A 261 -24.94 -2.34 7.53
N MET A 262 -23.75 -2.15 6.96
CA MET A 262 -23.03 -3.18 6.20
C MET A 262 -22.02 -3.97 7.06
N LEU A 263 -21.73 -3.56 8.31
CA LEU A 263 -20.72 -4.23 9.16
C LEU A 263 -21.27 -5.42 9.97
N VAL A 264 -22.06 -6.27 9.31
CA VAL A 264 -22.62 -7.47 9.93
C VAL A 264 -21.50 -8.40 10.40
N GLY A 265 -21.48 -8.73 11.71
CA GLY A 265 -20.45 -9.60 12.31
C GLY A 265 -19.07 -8.94 12.55
N GLN A 266 -18.85 -7.71 12.12
CA GLN A 266 -17.59 -6.97 12.29
C GLN A 266 -17.57 -6.11 13.56
N THR A 267 -17.85 -6.71 14.72
CA THR A 267 -18.07 -6.00 15.99
C THR A 267 -16.89 -5.16 16.43
N ARG A 268 -15.63 -5.61 16.19
CA ARG A 268 -14.43 -4.87 16.56
C ARG A 268 -14.27 -3.60 15.73
N LEU A 269 -14.48 -3.69 14.42
CA LEU A 269 -14.42 -2.54 13.53
C LEU A 269 -15.56 -1.55 13.82
N ALA A 270 -16.77 -2.06 14.06
CA ALA A 270 -17.91 -1.24 14.45
C ALA A 270 -17.65 -0.46 15.75
N ARG A 271 -16.97 -1.07 16.74
CA ARG A 271 -16.50 -0.37 17.96
C ARG A 271 -15.49 0.74 17.66
N CYS A 272 -14.56 0.51 16.72
CA CYS A 272 -13.63 1.56 16.30
C CYS A 272 -14.37 2.75 15.68
N LEU A 273 -15.35 2.50 14.82
CA LEU A 273 -16.17 3.54 14.19
C LEU A 273 -17.00 4.34 15.22
N THR A 274 -17.74 3.65 16.11
CA THR A 274 -18.52 4.33 17.13
C THR A 274 -17.63 5.07 18.13
N GLY A 275 -16.49 4.49 18.50
CA GLY A 275 -15.54 5.13 19.41
C GLY A 275 -14.92 6.40 18.84
N VAL A 276 -14.47 6.37 17.58
CA VAL A 276 -13.91 7.57 16.94
C VAL A 276 -14.97 8.64 16.69
N ALA A 277 -16.22 8.24 16.37
CA ALA A 277 -17.35 9.16 16.21
C ALA A 277 -17.65 9.91 17.51
N ASN A 278 -17.72 9.21 18.64
CA ASN A 278 -17.90 9.80 19.97
C ASN A 278 -16.74 10.72 20.33
N MET A 279 -15.49 10.30 20.09
CA MET A 279 -14.28 11.08 20.39
C MET A 279 -14.23 12.39 19.59
N ALA A 280 -14.64 12.33 18.32
CA ALA A 280 -14.61 13.49 17.43
C ALA A 280 -15.83 14.40 17.58
N GLY A 281 -16.87 13.99 18.29
CA GLY A 281 -18.17 14.67 18.26
C GLY A 281 -18.72 14.70 16.83
N TRP A 282 -18.87 13.50 16.22
CA TRP A 282 -19.30 13.38 14.84
C TRP A 282 -20.65 14.04 14.60
N ASP A 283 -20.75 14.86 13.57
CA ASP A 283 -21.92 15.67 13.21
C ASP A 283 -22.70 15.15 12.00
N GLY A 284 -22.44 13.88 11.60
CA GLY A 284 -23.04 13.27 10.44
C GLY A 284 -22.34 13.60 9.12
N GLY A 285 -21.20 14.28 9.14
CA GLY A 285 -20.52 14.71 7.91
C GLY A 285 -21.34 15.71 7.11
N ALA A 286 -22.04 16.62 7.80
CA ALA A 286 -22.89 17.64 7.19
C ALA A 286 -22.13 18.43 6.12
N SER A 287 -22.83 18.81 5.05
CA SER A 287 -22.24 19.61 3.97
C SER A 287 -21.58 20.88 4.53
N GLY A 288 -20.31 21.08 4.17
CA GLY A 288 -19.51 22.23 4.64
C GLY A 288 -18.84 22.03 5.99
N SER A 289 -19.04 20.89 6.72
CA SER A 289 -18.34 20.61 7.97
C SER A 289 -16.85 20.35 7.78
N GLY A 290 -16.43 19.97 6.57
CA GLY A 290 -15.06 19.56 6.27
C GLY A 290 -14.64 18.28 6.97
N ARG A 291 -15.58 17.42 7.37
CA ARG A 291 -15.33 16.17 8.09
C ARG A 291 -15.55 14.96 7.22
N GLY A 292 -14.63 14.01 7.29
CA GLY A 292 -14.73 12.70 6.62
C GLY A 292 -14.44 11.56 7.59
N ILE A 293 -15.07 10.40 7.36
CA ILE A 293 -14.91 9.18 8.15
C ILE A 293 -14.49 8.03 7.24
N ALA A 294 -13.54 7.22 7.70
CA ALA A 294 -13.12 6.00 7.02
C ALA A 294 -12.73 4.93 8.03
N CYS A 295 -12.79 3.67 7.59
CA CYS A 295 -12.31 2.55 8.42
C CYS A 295 -11.60 1.50 7.57
N HIS A 296 -10.77 0.68 8.23
CA HIS A 296 -10.04 -0.38 7.56
C HIS A 296 -9.70 -1.53 8.50
N SER A 297 -9.53 -2.71 7.90
CA SER A 297 -9.07 -3.90 8.61
C SER A 297 -7.89 -4.53 7.89
N MET A 298 -6.84 -4.88 8.63
CA MET A 298 -5.67 -5.56 8.09
C MET A 298 -5.12 -6.55 9.11
N ARG A 299 -4.98 -7.81 8.72
CA ARG A 299 -4.35 -8.87 9.55
C ARG A 299 -4.93 -8.97 10.97
N GLY A 300 -6.25 -8.82 11.12
CA GLY A 300 -6.93 -8.89 12.41
C GLY A 300 -6.83 -7.63 13.28
N SER A 301 -6.20 -6.58 12.79
CA SER A 301 -6.25 -5.23 13.37
C SER A 301 -7.30 -4.39 12.65
N HIS A 302 -7.94 -3.49 13.38
CA HIS A 302 -9.02 -2.63 12.91
C HIS A 302 -8.71 -1.19 13.26
N ILE A 303 -9.05 -0.25 12.39
CA ILE A 303 -8.88 1.18 12.63
C ILE A 303 -10.04 1.95 12.01
N ALA A 304 -10.46 3.02 12.66
CA ALA A 304 -11.34 4.02 12.11
C ALA A 304 -10.78 5.42 12.36
N LEU A 305 -10.96 6.31 11.39
CA LEU A 305 -10.47 7.68 11.42
C LEU A 305 -11.60 8.66 11.14
N ILE A 306 -11.57 9.80 11.83
CA ILE A 306 -12.30 11.00 11.42
C ILE A 306 -11.29 12.12 11.23
N VAL A 307 -11.33 12.72 10.06
CA VAL A 307 -10.47 13.84 9.66
C VAL A 307 -11.32 15.09 9.56
N THR A 308 -10.84 16.19 10.14
CA THR A 308 -11.39 17.53 9.95
C THR A 308 -10.42 18.32 9.10
N ALA A 309 -10.88 18.81 7.96
CA ALA A 309 -10.08 19.57 7.01
C ALA A 309 -10.89 20.77 6.47
N ARG A 310 -10.17 21.75 5.96
CA ARG A 310 -10.75 22.95 5.32
C ARG A 310 -9.97 23.31 4.07
N THR A 311 -10.63 23.98 3.16
CA THR A 311 -9.94 24.65 2.03
C THR A 311 -9.24 25.91 2.53
N SER A 312 -8.05 26.18 2.01
CA SER A 312 -7.28 27.40 2.21
C SER A 312 -6.79 27.92 0.85
N GLU A 313 -6.20 29.11 0.83
CA GLU A 313 -5.61 29.68 -0.39
C GLU A 313 -4.52 28.80 -1.01
N THR A 314 -3.84 27.99 -0.20
CA THR A 314 -2.75 27.10 -0.61
C THR A 314 -3.21 25.64 -0.82
N GLY A 315 -4.50 25.35 -0.76
CA GLY A 315 -5.06 24.00 -0.92
C GLY A 315 -5.78 23.49 0.33
N VAL A 316 -5.84 22.16 0.50
CA VAL A 316 -6.50 21.53 1.64
C VAL A 316 -5.57 21.55 2.86
N ARG A 317 -6.10 22.02 3.99
CA ARG A 317 -5.44 21.98 5.30
C ARG A 317 -6.20 21.03 6.23
N VAL A 318 -5.50 20.08 6.80
CA VAL A 318 -6.04 19.19 7.85
C VAL A 318 -5.82 19.85 9.21
N ASP A 319 -6.90 20.06 9.95
CA ASP A 319 -6.85 20.70 11.27
C ASP A 319 -6.77 19.67 12.39
N ARG A 320 -7.45 18.50 12.25
CA ARG A 320 -7.48 17.48 13.27
C ARG A 320 -7.77 16.09 12.69
N ILE A 321 -7.14 15.09 13.30
CA ILE A 321 -7.40 13.66 13.02
C ILE A 321 -7.70 12.98 14.34
N HIS A 322 -8.84 12.27 14.41
CA HIS A 322 -9.15 11.35 15.49
C HIS A 322 -9.01 9.94 14.97
N ALA A 323 -8.41 9.07 15.77
CA ALA A 323 -8.19 7.67 15.42
C ALA A 323 -8.59 6.74 16.56
N MET A 324 -9.30 5.68 16.24
CA MET A 324 -9.58 4.57 17.14
C MET A 324 -9.12 3.27 16.52
N ALA A 325 -8.27 2.53 17.21
CA ALA A 325 -7.71 1.29 16.70
C ALA A 325 -7.90 0.14 17.69
N ASP A 326 -8.15 -1.05 17.18
CA ASP A 326 -8.15 -2.32 17.89
C ASP A 326 -7.15 -3.28 17.24
N CYS A 327 -5.97 -3.38 17.83
CA CYS A 327 -4.90 -4.27 17.37
C CYS A 327 -4.84 -5.59 18.18
N GLY A 328 -5.88 -5.89 18.97
CA GLY A 328 -5.87 -7.01 19.89
C GLY A 328 -4.97 -6.77 21.11
N ARG A 329 -4.24 -7.79 21.53
CA ARG A 329 -3.35 -7.68 22.70
C ARG A 329 -2.14 -6.82 22.40
N LEU A 330 -1.99 -5.69 23.08
CA LEU A 330 -0.83 -4.80 22.97
C LEU A 330 0.25 -5.23 23.96
N ILE A 331 1.44 -5.53 23.46
CA ILE A 331 2.61 -5.83 24.31
C ILE A 331 3.24 -4.52 24.78
N ASN A 332 3.36 -3.54 23.88
CA ASN A 332 3.85 -2.20 24.19
C ASN A 332 2.89 -1.16 23.60
N PRO A 333 2.02 -0.53 24.42
CA PRO A 333 1.05 0.45 23.95
C PRO A 333 1.68 1.71 23.34
N ASP A 334 2.83 2.15 23.83
CA ASP A 334 3.50 3.35 23.30
C ASP A 334 4.06 3.12 21.91
N LEU A 335 4.68 1.97 21.65
CA LEU A 335 5.13 1.60 20.31
C LEU A 335 3.95 1.41 19.36
N ALA A 336 2.85 0.82 19.82
CA ALA A 336 1.63 0.69 19.02
C ALA A 336 1.07 2.05 18.61
N ARG A 337 1.01 3.01 19.55
CA ARG A 337 0.60 4.39 19.27
C ARG A 337 1.51 5.04 18.23
N GLN A 338 2.83 4.97 18.41
CA GLN A 338 3.80 5.54 17.48
C GLN A 338 3.65 4.95 16.07
N GLN A 339 3.36 3.64 15.95
CA GLN A 339 3.10 3.00 14.65
C GLN A 339 1.83 3.53 13.99
N ILE A 340 0.77 3.73 14.76
CA ILE A 340 -0.51 4.27 14.26
C ILE A 340 -0.32 5.74 13.83
N GLU A 341 0.24 6.58 14.68
CA GLU A 341 0.50 7.99 14.39
C GLU A 341 1.42 8.16 13.19
N GLY A 342 2.52 7.40 13.13
CA GLY A 342 3.43 7.40 11.99
C GLY A 342 2.74 6.92 10.68
N GLY A 343 1.81 5.94 10.77
CA GLY A 343 1.01 5.50 9.63
C GLY A 343 0.05 6.58 9.13
N ILE A 344 -0.59 7.29 10.03
CA ILE A 344 -1.49 8.42 9.72
C ILE A 344 -0.71 9.54 9.03
N ILE A 345 0.43 9.96 9.57
CA ILE A 345 1.27 11.01 8.97
C ILE A 345 1.76 10.59 7.58
N PHE A 346 2.14 9.32 7.40
CA PHE A 346 2.59 8.79 6.13
C PHE A 346 1.47 8.80 5.07
N GLY A 347 0.25 8.42 5.45
CA GLY A 347 -0.94 8.52 4.60
C GLY A 347 -1.35 9.95 4.30
N LEU A 348 -1.27 10.84 5.31
CA LEU A 348 -1.58 12.26 5.15
C LEU A 348 -0.64 12.95 4.17
N SER A 349 0.66 12.64 4.21
CA SER A 349 1.65 13.15 3.26
C SER A 349 1.25 12.80 1.82
N GLN A 350 0.80 11.57 1.57
CA GLN A 350 0.32 11.16 0.25
C GLN A 350 -0.98 11.86 -0.16
N ALA A 351 -1.88 12.08 0.77
CA ALA A 351 -3.16 12.76 0.51
C ALA A 351 -2.98 14.27 0.21
N LEU A 352 -1.98 14.92 0.82
CA LEU A 352 -1.76 16.36 0.68
C LEU A 352 -0.77 16.76 -0.43
N GLY A 353 -0.28 15.80 -1.23
CA GLY A 353 0.46 16.11 -2.44
C GLY A 353 1.91 15.64 -2.47
N SER A 354 2.31 14.69 -1.60
CA SER A 354 3.59 14.00 -1.77
C SER A 354 3.50 13.15 -3.04
N THR A 355 4.09 13.64 -4.14
CA THR A 355 4.07 12.96 -5.44
C THR A 355 5.50 12.70 -5.92
N THR A 356 5.66 11.65 -6.70
CA THR A 356 6.93 11.33 -7.36
C THR A 356 6.75 11.53 -8.85
N GLU A 357 7.53 12.44 -9.41
CA GLU A 357 7.54 12.74 -10.85
C GLU A 357 8.84 12.27 -11.48
N TYR A 358 8.75 11.79 -12.70
CA TYR A 358 9.89 11.35 -13.50
C TYR A 358 10.00 12.27 -14.73
N GLN A 359 11.14 12.94 -14.86
CA GLN A 359 11.49 13.76 -16.02
C GLN A 359 12.74 13.17 -16.66
N ASN A 360 12.64 12.76 -17.93
CA ASN A 360 13.75 12.17 -18.70
C ASN A 360 14.44 10.99 -18.01
N GLY A 361 13.65 10.20 -17.27
CA GLY A 361 14.15 9.04 -16.51
C GLY A 361 14.64 9.36 -15.13
#